data_80d6604360c4c20e5b38768565a4a82c
#
_entry.id   80d6604360c4c20e5b38768565a4a82c
#
_cell.length_a   1.000
_cell.length_b   1.000
_cell.length_c   1.000
_cell.angle_alpha   90.00
_cell.angle_beta   90.00
_cell.angle_gamma   90.00
#
_symmetry.space_group_name_H-M   'P 1'
#
loop_
_entity.id
_entity.type
_entity.pdbx_description
1 polymer ?
#
loop_
_entity_poly.entity_id
_entity_poly.type
_entity_poly.pdbx_seq_one_letter_code
_entity_poly.pdbx_strand_id
1 'polypeptide(L)'
;MDYYLLSQLVNGVIFGLIYALIALGLTIVFSIMRVVNFSHGEFYMIGGYTLYALTASAVTFLSIPLSLPTIVGLPLAMIAVAIFSVAVERGLLRPVYTVRMDRPEEYAIILTFGLSLFLQYGALTTVGPVSYTHLTLPTNREV
;
A
#
# COMPACT_ATOMS: atom_id res chain seq x y z
N MET A 1 26.19 20.68 15.71
CA MET A 1 24.99 20.18 16.44
C MET A 1 23.70 20.73 15.82
N ASP A 2 23.73 21.95 15.33
CA ASP A 2 22.55 22.65 14.79
C ASP A 2 22.03 22.10 13.47
N TYR A 3 22.91 21.64 12.57
CA TYR A 3 22.50 21.01 11.30
C TYR A 3 21.74 19.70 11.48
N TYR A 4 22.08 18.92 12.51
CA TYR A 4 21.37 17.66 12.82
C TYR A 4 19.95 17.93 13.32
N LEU A 5 19.79 18.91 14.21
CA LEU A 5 18.48 19.33 14.73
C LEU A 5 17.61 19.92 13.62
N LEU A 6 18.19 20.76 12.76
CA LEU A 6 17.46 21.33 11.63
C LEU A 6 17.01 20.25 10.65
N SER A 7 17.86 19.29 10.32
CA SER A 7 17.51 18.15 9.47
C SER A 7 16.38 17.31 10.07
N GLN A 8 16.44 17.04 11.38
CA GLN A 8 15.38 16.33 12.09
C GLN A 8 14.04 17.07 12.08
N LEU A 9 14.06 18.39 12.28
CA LEU A 9 12.86 19.22 12.22
C LEU A 9 12.24 19.20 10.82
N VAL A 10 13.05 19.38 9.79
CA VAL A 10 12.58 19.35 8.39
C VAL A 10 11.97 17.97 8.06
N ASN A 11 12.65 16.90 8.41
CA ASN A 11 12.13 15.54 8.20
C ASN A 11 10.83 15.32 8.99
N GLY A 12 10.74 15.76 10.24
CA GLY A 12 9.54 15.68 11.05
C GLY A 12 8.34 16.41 10.44
N VAL A 13 8.56 17.61 9.89
CA VAL A 13 7.52 18.36 9.18
C VAL A 13 7.08 17.64 7.91
N ILE A 14 8.00 17.12 7.12
CA ILE A 14 7.69 16.38 5.89
C ILE A 14 6.85 15.14 6.20
N PHE A 15 7.28 14.31 7.14
CA PHE A 15 6.51 13.13 7.55
C PHE A 15 5.17 13.50 8.16
N GLY A 16 5.12 14.57 8.98
CA GLY A 16 3.87 15.09 9.55
C GLY A 16 2.86 15.51 8.48
N LEU A 17 3.32 16.20 7.43
CA LEU A 17 2.47 16.58 6.29
C LEU A 17 1.97 15.36 5.50
N ILE A 18 2.81 14.37 5.28
CA ILE A 18 2.41 13.12 4.62
C ILE A 18 1.32 12.41 5.43
N TYR A 19 1.51 12.25 6.73
CA TYR A 19 0.49 11.65 7.60
C TYR A 19 -0.79 12.46 7.67
N ALA A 20 -0.71 13.78 7.71
CA ALA A 20 -1.88 14.64 7.68
C ALA A 20 -2.68 14.47 6.38
N LEU A 21 -1.99 14.37 5.23
CA LEU A 21 -2.64 14.16 3.94
C LEU A 21 -3.34 12.79 3.86
N ILE A 22 -2.69 11.75 4.38
CA ILE A 22 -3.27 10.40 4.46
C ILE A 22 -4.51 10.41 5.38
N ALA A 23 -4.41 11.04 6.54
CA ALA A 23 -5.50 11.15 7.50
C ALA A 23 -6.70 11.91 6.92
N LEU A 24 -6.46 13.02 6.22
CA LEU A 24 -7.51 13.78 5.53
C LEU A 24 -8.20 12.93 4.46
N GLY A 25 -7.43 12.22 3.62
CA GLY A 25 -7.97 11.34 2.61
C GLY A 25 -8.85 10.24 3.21
N LEU A 26 -8.39 9.60 4.28
CA LEU A 26 -9.14 8.56 4.98
C LEU A 26 -10.42 9.11 5.63
N THR A 27 -10.35 10.30 6.23
CA THR A 27 -11.51 10.98 6.84
C THR A 27 -12.58 11.28 5.79
N ILE A 28 -12.21 11.76 4.61
CA ILE A 28 -13.14 12.03 3.52
C ILE A 28 -13.85 10.73 3.08
N VAL A 29 -13.08 9.66 2.89
CA VAL A 29 -13.64 8.36 2.50
C VAL A 29 -14.63 7.85 3.55
N PHE A 30 -14.28 7.90 4.83
CA PHE A 30 -15.17 7.45 5.92
C PHE A 30 -16.42 8.33 6.06
N SER A 31 -16.28 9.64 5.86
CA SER A 31 -17.38 10.57 5.94
C SER A 31 -18.44 10.35 4.84
N ILE A 32 -17.99 10.00 3.64
CA ILE A 32 -18.86 9.80 2.48
C ILE A 32 -19.45 8.39 2.46
N MET A 33 -18.62 7.38 2.64
CA MET A 33 -19.02 5.97 2.49
C MET A 33 -19.61 5.37 3.76
N ARG A 34 -19.39 5.97 4.93
CA ARG A 34 -19.79 5.47 6.27
C ARG A 34 -19.32 4.04 6.56
N VAL A 35 -18.38 3.54 5.79
CA VAL A 35 -17.83 2.20 5.92
C VAL A 35 -16.33 2.29 6.08
N VAL A 36 -15.82 1.58 7.07
CA VAL A 36 -14.38 1.45 7.30
C VAL A 36 -13.81 0.45 6.30
N ASN A 37 -12.96 0.93 5.40
CA ASN A 37 -12.25 0.07 4.46
C ASN A 37 -10.85 -0.23 5.00
N PHE A 38 -10.65 -1.43 5.55
CA PHE A 38 -9.35 -1.84 6.10
C PHE A 38 -8.28 -2.07 5.04
N SER A 39 -8.64 -2.27 3.78
CA SER A 39 -7.67 -2.47 2.70
C SER A 39 -7.08 -1.16 2.14
N HIS A 40 -7.42 0.00 2.71
CA HIS A 40 -6.94 1.30 2.21
C HIS A 40 -5.40 1.43 2.25
N GLY A 41 -4.77 0.92 3.31
CA GLY A 41 -3.32 0.87 3.43
C GLY A 41 -2.65 0.03 2.34
N GLU A 42 -3.30 -1.06 1.93
CA GLU A 42 -2.79 -1.96 0.91
C GLU A 42 -2.82 -1.34 -0.49
N PHE A 43 -3.80 -0.47 -0.77
CA PHE A 43 -3.81 0.30 -2.02
C PHE A 43 -2.64 1.27 -2.10
N TYR A 44 -2.28 1.89 -0.98
CA TYR A 44 -1.08 2.72 -0.90
C TYR A 44 0.19 1.90 -1.13
N MET A 45 0.28 0.72 -0.53
CA MET A 45 1.39 -0.22 -0.74
C MET A 45 1.51 -0.63 -2.22
N ILE A 46 0.40 -1.01 -2.86
CA ILE A 46 0.37 -1.36 -4.29
C ILE A 46 0.82 -0.17 -5.15
N GLY A 47 0.41 1.05 -4.80
CA GLY A 47 0.86 2.27 -5.47
C GLY A 47 2.37 2.45 -5.41
N GLY A 48 2.95 2.25 -4.23
CA GLY A 48 4.39 2.29 -4.02
C GLY A 48 5.14 1.24 -4.84
N TYR A 49 4.69 -0.01 -4.83
CA TYR A 49 5.29 -1.08 -5.62
C TYR A 49 5.15 -0.85 -7.12
N THR A 50 4.00 -0.36 -7.58
CA THR A 50 3.78 -0.04 -8.99
C THR A 50 4.70 1.08 -9.44
N LEU A 51 4.82 2.15 -8.65
CA LEU A 51 5.74 3.25 -8.94
C LEU A 51 7.19 2.77 -8.96
N TYR A 52 7.60 1.97 -7.97
CA TYR A 52 8.93 1.37 -7.92
C TYR A 52 9.20 0.50 -9.16
N ALA A 53 8.27 -0.35 -9.54
CA ALA A 53 8.40 -1.20 -10.73
C ALA A 53 8.53 -0.39 -12.03
N LEU A 54 7.84 0.74 -12.14
CA LEU A 54 7.89 1.60 -13.34
C LEU A 54 9.15 2.48 -13.41
N THR A 55 9.73 2.86 -12.26
CA THR A 55 10.85 3.81 -12.20
C THR A 55 12.21 3.13 -11.98
N ALA A 56 12.24 2.10 -11.17
CA ALA A 56 13.44 1.29 -10.97
C ALA A 56 13.52 0.27 -12.11
N SER A 57 14.56 0.26 -12.90
CA SER A 57 14.81 -0.66 -14.04
C SER A 57 14.68 -2.17 -13.73
N ALA A 58 14.07 -2.52 -12.64
CA ALA A 58 14.00 -3.84 -12.01
C ALA A 58 12.63 -4.50 -12.16
N VAL A 59 11.95 -4.38 -13.31
CA VAL A 59 10.86 -5.31 -13.63
C VAL A 59 11.47 -6.63 -14.05
N THR A 60 12.16 -7.28 -13.12
CA THR A 60 12.74 -8.60 -13.31
C THR A 60 11.66 -9.65 -13.59
N PHE A 61 10.42 -9.39 -13.20
CA PHE A 61 9.29 -10.30 -13.40
C PHE A 61 8.77 -10.33 -14.85
N LEU A 62 8.93 -9.24 -15.61
CA LEU A 62 8.45 -9.17 -17.01
C LEU A 62 9.57 -9.08 -18.04
N SER A 63 10.84 -9.11 -17.65
CA SER A 63 12.01 -8.99 -18.55
C SER A 63 11.99 -7.74 -19.45
N ILE A 64 11.23 -6.71 -19.10
CA ILE A 64 11.17 -5.46 -19.86
C ILE A 64 11.97 -4.41 -19.09
N PRO A 65 13.11 -3.93 -19.62
CA PRO A 65 13.87 -2.83 -19.02
C PRO A 65 13.12 -1.50 -19.24
N LEU A 66 12.10 -1.25 -18.42
CA LEU A 66 11.32 -0.02 -18.50
C LEU A 66 11.73 0.89 -17.34
N SER A 67 12.69 1.76 -17.55
CA SER A 67 13.03 2.84 -16.61
C SER A 67 12.35 4.13 -17.04
N LEU A 68 11.16 4.39 -16.51
CA LEU A 68 10.45 5.63 -16.79
C LEU A 68 10.90 6.75 -15.84
N PRO A 69 11.01 8.01 -16.34
CA PRO A 69 11.16 9.15 -15.46
C PRO A 69 10.04 9.19 -14.42
N THR A 70 10.34 9.54 -13.17
CA THR A 70 9.35 9.59 -12.08
C THR A 70 8.12 10.46 -12.42
N ILE A 71 8.31 11.53 -13.20
CA ILE A 71 7.22 12.40 -13.66
C ILE A 71 6.17 11.63 -14.50
N VAL A 72 6.60 10.64 -15.28
CA VAL A 72 5.71 9.80 -16.09
C VAL A 72 5.25 8.58 -15.30
N GLY A 73 6.12 8.00 -14.49
CA GLY A 73 5.82 6.85 -13.66
C GLY A 73 4.72 7.10 -12.62
N LEU A 74 4.73 8.30 -12.01
CA LEU A 74 3.74 8.65 -10.99
C LEU A 74 2.29 8.65 -11.53
N PRO A 75 1.92 9.36 -12.61
CA PRO A 75 0.55 9.32 -13.12
C PRO A 75 0.16 7.93 -13.62
N LEU A 76 1.08 7.16 -14.18
CA LEU A 76 0.81 5.77 -14.58
C LEU A 76 0.52 4.86 -13.37
N ALA A 77 1.29 4.99 -12.29
CA ALA A 77 1.02 4.28 -11.04
C ALA A 77 -0.34 4.67 -10.46
N MET A 78 -0.70 5.95 -10.48
CA MET A 78 -2.02 6.42 -10.04
C MET A 78 -3.15 5.80 -10.86
N ILE A 79 -3.02 5.74 -12.18
CA ILE A 79 -4.02 5.12 -13.06
C ILE A 79 -4.13 3.62 -12.78
N ALA A 80 -3.02 2.92 -12.62
CA ALA A 80 -3.01 1.49 -12.31
C ALA A 80 -3.72 1.18 -10.99
N VAL A 81 -3.44 1.95 -9.93
CA VAL A 81 -4.13 1.80 -8.63
C VAL A 81 -5.61 2.18 -8.74
N ALA A 82 -5.96 3.20 -9.51
CA ALA A 82 -7.36 3.57 -9.72
C ALA A 82 -8.14 2.45 -10.42
N ILE A 83 -7.59 1.84 -11.46
CA ILE A 83 -8.20 0.69 -12.15
C ILE A 83 -8.35 -0.48 -11.19
N PHE A 84 -7.31 -0.80 -10.42
CA PHE A 84 -7.36 -1.86 -9.42
C PHE A 84 -8.42 -1.59 -8.35
N SER A 85 -8.51 -0.36 -7.84
CA SER A 85 -9.51 0.04 -6.85
C SER A 85 -10.94 -0.09 -7.38
N VAL A 86 -11.18 0.31 -8.63
CA VAL A 86 -12.48 0.15 -9.29
C VAL A 86 -12.82 -1.34 -9.50
N ALA A 87 -11.85 -2.17 -9.83
CA ALA A 87 -12.07 -3.61 -9.94
C ALA A 87 -12.45 -4.24 -8.59
N VAL A 88 -11.79 -3.87 -7.52
CA VAL A 88 -12.12 -4.31 -6.14
C VAL A 88 -13.49 -3.80 -5.71
N GLU A 89 -13.78 -2.54 -5.95
CA GLU A 89 -15.08 -1.95 -5.61
C GLU A 89 -16.22 -2.67 -6.34
N ARG A 90 -16.10 -2.85 -7.65
CA ARG A 90 -17.16 -3.49 -8.45
C ARG A 90 -17.27 -4.99 -8.21
N GLY A 91 -16.16 -5.68 -7.98
CA GLY A 91 -16.12 -7.13 -7.80
C GLY A 91 -16.44 -7.60 -6.39
N LEU A 92 -15.95 -6.87 -5.37
CA LEU A 92 -16.08 -7.26 -3.97
C LEU A 92 -17.10 -6.43 -3.20
N LEU A 93 -17.01 -5.10 -3.26
CA LEU A 93 -17.80 -4.23 -2.39
C LEU A 93 -19.22 -4.01 -2.93
N ARG A 94 -19.36 -3.77 -4.22
CA ARG A 94 -20.66 -3.50 -4.83
C ARG A 94 -21.69 -4.62 -4.62
N PRO A 95 -21.35 -5.92 -4.73
CA PRO A 95 -22.30 -6.99 -4.45
C PRO A 95 -22.86 -6.96 -3.03
N VAL A 96 -22.05 -6.57 -2.03
CA VAL A 96 -22.47 -6.47 -0.62
C VAL A 96 -23.62 -5.47 -0.45
N TYR A 97 -23.60 -4.37 -1.21
CA TYR A 97 -24.64 -3.32 -1.13
C TYR A 97 -25.83 -3.57 -2.04
N THR A 98 -25.66 -4.38 -3.08
CA THR A 98 -26.77 -4.71 -4.01
C THR A 98 -27.62 -5.87 -3.53
N VAL A 99 -27.04 -6.81 -2.80
CA VAL A 99 -27.79 -7.90 -2.15
C VAL A 99 -28.40 -7.35 -0.87
N ARG A 100 -29.70 -7.59 -0.64
CA ARG A 100 -30.38 -7.21 0.62
C ARG A 100 -29.83 -8.03 1.77
N MET A 101 -28.77 -7.53 2.38
CA MET A 101 -28.19 -8.06 3.61
C MET A 101 -28.71 -7.26 4.80
N ASP A 102 -28.92 -7.91 5.93
CA ASP A 102 -29.42 -7.23 7.15
C ASP A 102 -28.40 -6.19 7.68
N ARG A 103 -27.11 -6.41 7.45
CA ARG A 103 -26.03 -5.56 7.96
C ARG A 103 -24.88 -5.42 6.94
N PRO A 104 -25.06 -4.68 5.85
CA PRO A 104 -24.06 -4.59 4.78
C PRO A 104 -22.74 -3.96 5.25
N GLU A 105 -22.78 -3.07 6.26
CA GLU A 105 -21.58 -2.41 6.81
C GLU A 105 -20.65 -3.41 7.50
N GLU A 106 -21.20 -4.36 8.28
CA GLU A 106 -20.38 -5.40 8.95
C GLU A 106 -19.75 -6.34 7.93
N TYR A 107 -20.48 -6.75 6.90
CA TYR A 107 -19.92 -7.58 5.81
C TYR A 107 -18.81 -6.86 5.06
N ALA A 108 -18.96 -5.57 4.78
CA ALA A 108 -17.93 -4.79 4.10
C ALA A 108 -16.64 -4.69 4.94
N ILE A 109 -16.76 -4.55 6.26
CA ILE A 109 -15.61 -4.54 7.18
C ILE A 109 -14.86 -5.88 7.12
N ILE A 110 -15.58 -7.00 7.26
CA ILE A 110 -14.96 -8.34 7.22
C ILE A 110 -14.30 -8.61 5.87
N LEU A 111 -14.97 -8.22 4.78
CA LEU A 111 -14.50 -8.43 3.42
C LEU A 111 -13.23 -7.61 3.13
N THR A 112 -13.20 -6.32 3.53
CA THR A 112 -12.04 -5.46 3.35
C THR A 112 -10.87 -5.86 4.24
N PHE A 113 -11.15 -6.39 5.45
CA PHE A 113 -10.12 -6.96 6.32
C PHE A 113 -9.50 -8.23 5.71
N GLY A 114 -10.34 -9.14 5.19
CA GLY A 114 -9.86 -10.32 4.46
C GLY A 114 -9.04 -9.94 3.22
N LEU A 115 -9.49 -8.94 2.46
CA LEU A 115 -8.75 -8.41 1.32
C LEU A 115 -7.40 -7.81 1.73
N SER A 116 -7.35 -7.06 2.85
CA SER A 116 -6.11 -6.51 3.40
C SER A 116 -5.10 -7.62 3.68
N LEU A 117 -5.50 -8.65 4.41
CA LEU A 117 -4.63 -9.80 4.68
C LEU A 117 -4.17 -10.49 3.39
N PHE A 118 -5.08 -10.71 2.46
CA PHE A 118 -4.75 -11.34 1.18
C PHE A 118 -3.69 -10.54 0.40
N LEU A 119 -3.86 -9.22 0.31
CA LEU A 119 -2.92 -8.35 -0.39
C LEU A 119 -1.57 -8.27 0.34
N GLN A 120 -1.59 -8.20 1.67
CA GLN A 120 -0.39 -8.16 2.49
C GLN A 120 0.44 -9.44 2.33
N TYR A 121 -0.17 -10.61 2.48
CA TYR A 121 0.52 -11.87 2.28
C TYR A 121 0.90 -12.10 0.82
N GLY A 122 0.09 -11.65 -0.13
CA GLY A 122 0.42 -11.66 -1.55
C GLY A 122 1.68 -10.83 -1.84
N ALA A 123 1.78 -9.64 -1.29
CA ALA A 123 2.98 -8.79 -1.43
C ALA A 123 4.21 -9.43 -0.77
N LEU A 124 4.05 -10.01 0.43
CA LEU A 124 5.14 -10.70 1.13
C LEU A 124 5.67 -11.92 0.35
N THR A 125 4.81 -12.63 -0.36
CA THR A 125 5.23 -13.80 -1.15
C THR A 125 5.83 -13.44 -2.50
N THR A 126 5.42 -12.33 -3.10
CA THR A 126 5.87 -11.90 -4.43
C THR A 126 7.08 -10.97 -4.40
N VAL A 127 7.09 -10.02 -3.48
CA VAL A 127 8.15 -9.01 -3.33
C VAL A 127 9.04 -9.31 -2.12
N GLY A 128 8.67 -10.27 -1.33
CA GLY A 128 9.15 -10.77 -0.05
C GLY A 128 10.43 -10.21 0.56
N PRO A 129 10.61 -10.27 1.86
CA PRO A 129 11.85 -9.86 2.48
C PRO A 129 12.96 -10.87 2.14
N VAL A 130 13.71 -10.61 1.09
CA VAL A 130 14.94 -11.34 0.73
C VAL A 130 15.98 -11.28 1.87
N SER A 131 15.68 -10.49 2.91
CA SER A 131 16.65 -10.11 3.93
C SER A 131 16.86 -11.11 5.07
N TYR A 132 15.98 -12.10 5.26
CA TYR A 132 16.07 -12.95 6.46
C TYR A 132 16.78 -14.27 6.29
N THR A 133 17.26 -14.62 5.11
CA THR A 133 18.06 -15.85 4.92
C THR A 133 19.52 -15.70 5.35
N HIS A 134 19.98 -14.49 5.73
CA HIS A 134 21.35 -14.25 6.16
C HIS A 134 21.52 -13.85 7.62
N LEU A 135 20.44 -13.82 8.39
CA LEU A 135 20.51 -13.72 9.86
C LEU A 135 20.55 -15.12 10.49
N THR A 136 21.41 -15.99 9.98
CA THR A 136 21.98 -17.00 10.86
C THR A 136 22.89 -16.24 11.80
N LEU A 137 22.41 -15.98 13.01
CA LEU A 137 23.25 -15.62 14.12
C LEU A 137 24.45 -16.59 14.12
N PRO A 138 25.69 -16.10 14.09
CA PRO A 138 26.82 -16.96 14.38
C PRO A 138 26.60 -17.44 15.81
N THR A 139 26.12 -18.66 15.96
CA THR A 139 26.18 -19.36 17.23
C THR A 139 27.65 -19.64 17.48
N ASN A 140 28.35 -18.66 18.04
CA ASN A 140 29.58 -18.91 18.73
C ASN A 140 29.26 -19.79 19.92
N ARG A 141 29.21 -21.09 19.69
CA ARG A 141 29.52 -22.07 20.69
C ARG A 141 31.02 -22.29 20.65
N GLU A 142 31.73 -21.39 21.26
CA GLU A 142 33.03 -21.67 21.77
C GLU A 142 32.84 -22.11 23.23
N VAL A 143 32.91 -23.40 23.45
CA VAL A 143 33.22 -24.01 24.77
C VAL A 143 34.72 -24.28 24.82
#